data_6d55b9982265bcbb609c9c1eb7746676
#
_entry.id   6d55b9982265bcbb609c9c1eb7746676
#
_cell.length_a   1.000
_cell.length_b   1.000
_cell.length_c   1.000
_cell.angle_alpha   90.00
_cell.angle_beta   90.00
_cell.angle_gamma   90.00
#
_symmetry.space_group_name_H-M   'P 1'
#
loop_
_entity.id
_entity.type
_entity.pdbx_description
1 polymer ?
#
loop_
_entity_poly.entity_id
_entity_poly.type
_entity_poly.pdbx_seq_one_letter_code
_entity_poly.pdbx_strand_id
1 'polypeptide(L)'
;MIPPLSEHGQLAAVLMKHPRHAFINDAVVAAQWRELNFSSPPDLARAVDEYERFVEIISSNGCEILFLPESDATTLDSIYTRDATVESPLGMILASMGKRSRGSEPDAQSQELRRSGWPIGGAVALPGHLEGGDLMWLDEKTVAVGLGARTDLEGIQQLKTLLNGTIDELIVVPLPDDPGPHDVMHLMSLVSPVDRNLAVVYSRLLPDDFKDTLQRREYQLIDVPDDEYGTMATNVLALAPRECVMLDGNPRTRAALEKAGAAVHVYEGREISLKGGGGPTCLTRPLVRL
;
A
#
# COMPACT_ATOMS: atom_id res chain seq x y z
N MET A 1 9.02 -21.70 4.57
CA MET A 1 7.56 -21.69 4.83
C MET A 1 7.13 -20.24 4.66
N ILE A 2 6.12 -19.95 3.83
CA ILE A 2 5.58 -18.60 3.71
C ILE A 2 4.80 -18.32 4.99
N PRO A 3 5.06 -17.19 5.68
CA PRO A 3 4.35 -16.86 6.92
C PRO A 3 2.85 -16.63 6.65
N PRO A 4 2.01 -16.66 7.69
CA PRO A 4 0.59 -16.36 7.56
C PRO A 4 0.38 -14.97 6.99
N LEU A 5 -0.60 -14.82 6.08
CA LEU A 5 -0.92 -13.55 5.45
C LEU A 5 -1.80 -12.71 6.36
N SER A 6 -1.43 -11.47 6.53
CA SER A 6 -2.09 -10.53 7.42
C SER A 6 -1.71 -9.10 7.06
N GLU A 7 -2.60 -8.14 7.26
CA GLU A 7 -2.28 -6.72 7.14
C GLU A 7 -1.75 -6.11 8.45
N HIS A 8 -1.88 -6.80 9.58
CA HIS A 8 -1.59 -6.25 10.91
C HIS A 8 -0.56 -7.06 11.73
N GLY A 9 -0.13 -8.26 11.28
CA GLY A 9 0.95 -9.02 11.93
C GLY A 9 2.23 -8.19 12.02
N GLN A 10 3.13 -8.53 12.93
CA GLN A 10 4.41 -7.83 13.05
C GLN A 10 5.15 -7.82 11.71
N LEU A 11 5.48 -6.63 11.22
CA LEU A 11 6.22 -6.45 9.98
C LEU A 11 7.68 -6.84 10.19
N ALA A 12 8.08 -8.00 9.66
CA ALA A 12 9.41 -8.55 9.85
C ALA A 12 10.34 -8.30 8.65
N ALA A 13 9.78 -8.20 7.44
CA ALA A 13 10.55 -7.81 6.26
C ALA A 13 9.68 -7.02 5.28
N VAL A 14 10.27 -6.02 4.63
CA VAL A 14 9.58 -5.10 3.72
C VAL A 14 10.44 -4.74 2.51
N LEU A 15 9.83 -4.65 1.33
CA LEU A 15 10.44 -4.08 0.13
C LEU A 15 10.09 -2.59 0.04
N MET A 16 11.10 -1.77 -0.17
CA MET A 16 10.98 -0.31 -0.26
C MET A 16 11.85 0.24 -1.39
N LYS A 17 11.61 1.47 -1.81
CA LYS A 17 12.47 2.16 -2.80
C LYS A 17 12.82 3.55 -2.31
N HIS A 18 14.11 3.75 -2.06
CA HIS A 18 14.61 5.01 -1.54
C HIS A 18 14.45 6.15 -2.56
N PRO A 19 14.13 7.41 -2.15
CA PRO A 19 14.01 8.55 -3.08
C PRO A 19 15.24 8.77 -3.96
N ARG A 20 16.45 8.51 -3.48
CA ARG A 20 17.68 8.57 -4.29
C ARG A 20 17.63 7.65 -5.52
N HIS A 21 16.88 6.53 -5.44
CA HIS A 21 16.73 5.56 -6.51
C HIS A 21 15.43 5.71 -7.30
N ALA A 22 14.41 6.39 -6.72
CA ALA A 22 13.16 6.65 -7.40
C ALA A 22 13.15 8.01 -8.10
N PHE A 23 13.61 9.05 -7.41
CA PHE A 23 13.64 10.43 -7.93
C PHE A 23 14.95 10.74 -8.64
N ILE A 24 16.03 10.01 -8.34
CA ILE A 24 17.35 10.04 -8.99
C ILE A 24 18.04 11.42 -8.84
N ASN A 25 17.48 12.46 -9.47
CA ASN A 25 17.98 13.83 -9.42
C ASN A 25 16.90 14.84 -9.81
N ASP A 26 17.19 16.14 -9.59
CA ASP A 26 16.24 17.23 -9.85
C ASP A 26 15.79 17.33 -11.31
N ALA A 27 16.62 16.93 -12.27
CA ALA A 27 16.28 16.97 -13.69
C ALA A 27 15.21 15.90 -14.01
N VAL A 28 15.32 14.71 -13.43
CA VAL A 28 14.31 13.63 -13.56
C VAL A 28 13.01 14.05 -12.90
N VAL A 29 13.08 14.62 -11.69
CA VAL A 29 11.90 15.16 -11.00
C VAL A 29 11.21 16.21 -11.88
N ALA A 30 11.95 17.21 -12.38
CA ALA A 30 11.41 18.29 -13.21
C ALA A 30 10.75 17.79 -14.50
N ALA A 31 11.28 16.71 -15.09
CA ALA A 31 10.77 16.11 -16.32
C ALA A 31 9.45 15.31 -16.10
N GLN A 32 9.27 14.68 -14.94
CA GLN A 32 8.23 13.66 -14.78
C GLN A 32 7.06 14.07 -13.89
N TRP A 33 7.24 14.96 -12.92
CA TRP A 33 6.27 15.19 -11.86
C TRP A 33 4.85 15.54 -12.36
N ARG A 34 4.74 16.35 -13.44
CA ARG A 34 3.43 16.75 -13.99
C ARG A 34 2.71 15.61 -14.69
N GLU A 35 3.44 14.85 -15.50
CA GLU A 35 2.88 13.70 -16.23
C GLU A 35 2.42 12.59 -15.28
N LEU A 36 3.07 12.48 -14.12
CA LEU A 36 2.75 11.51 -13.09
C LEU A 36 1.70 12.00 -12.07
N ASN A 37 1.17 13.22 -12.25
CA ASN A 37 0.15 13.84 -11.39
C ASN A 37 0.62 14.18 -9.96
N PHE A 38 1.93 14.44 -9.77
CA PHE A 38 2.37 15.03 -8.51
C PHE A 38 1.83 16.47 -8.40
N SER A 39 1.35 16.85 -7.22
CA SER A 39 0.77 18.19 -6.98
C SER A 39 1.77 19.34 -7.14
N SER A 40 3.04 19.05 -6.94
CA SER A 40 4.19 19.92 -7.21
C SER A 40 5.49 19.08 -7.27
N PRO A 41 6.60 19.61 -7.86
CA PRO A 41 7.83 18.84 -7.91
C PRO A 41 8.33 18.54 -6.48
N PRO A 42 8.65 17.27 -6.16
CA PRO A 42 9.34 16.93 -4.93
C PRO A 42 10.71 17.61 -4.83
N ASP A 43 11.06 18.10 -3.64
CA ASP A 43 12.42 18.50 -3.31
C ASP A 43 13.20 17.25 -2.91
N LEU A 44 14.20 16.87 -3.70
CA LEU A 44 14.92 15.62 -3.51
C LEU A 44 15.65 15.57 -2.15
N ALA A 45 16.25 16.66 -1.70
CA ALA A 45 16.98 16.67 -0.44
C ALA A 45 16.03 16.45 0.74
N ARG A 46 14.89 17.16 0.75
CA ARG A 46 13.85 16.99 1.77
C ARG A 46 13.19 15.60 1.69
N ALA A 47 12.93 15.10 0.48
CA ALA A 47 12.38 13.77 0.29
C ALA A 47 13.28 12.68 0.90
N VAL A 48 14.60 12.84 0.75
CA VAL A 48 15.58 11.96 1.40
C VAL A 48 15.48 12.05 2.92
N ASP A 49 15.46 13.25 3.49
CA ASP A 49 15.40 13.46 4.95
C ASP A 49 14.09 12.92 5.54
N GLU A 50 12.94 13.13 4.88
CA GLU A 50 11.65 12.57 5.29
C GLU A 50 11.66 11.03 5.24
N TYR A 51 12.24 10.47 4.17
CA TYR A 51 12.28 9.02 3.97
C TYR A 51 13.20 8.32 4.96
N GLU A 52 14.34 8.89 5.29
CA GLU A 52 15.26 8.34 6.29
C GLU A 52 14.60 8.25 7.69
N ARG A 53 13.80 9.26 8.07
CA ARG A 53 13.00 9.21 9.31
C ARG A 53 11.92 8.12 9.25
N PHE A 54 11.28 7.95 8.10
CA PHE A 54 10.32 6.87 7.91
C PHE A 54 10.99 5.49 7.99
N VAL A 55 12.16 5.33 7.38
CA VAL A 55 13.01 4.12 7.48
C VAL A 55 13.41 3.85 8.93
N GLU A 56 13.78 4.87 9.71
CA GLU A 56 14.13 4.73 11.12
C GLU A 56 12.96 4.18 11.95
N ILE A 57 11.73 4.66 11.72
CA ILE A 57 10.54 4.13 12.39
C ILE A 57 10.34 2.65 12.07
N ILE A 58 10.45 2.25 10.80
CA ILE A 58 10.29 0.85 10.38
C ILE A 58 11.39 -0.04 10.95
N SER A 59 12.64 0.38 10.83
CA SER A 59 13.80 -0.43 11.26
C SER A 59 13.90 -0.56 12.78
N SER A 60 13.49 0.46 13.56
CA SER A 60 13.48 0.40 15.03
C SER A 60 12.48 -0.62 15.58
N ASN A 61 11.51 -1.04 14.78
CA ASN A 61 10.60 -2.13 15.09
C ASN A 61 11.15 -3.53 14.73
N GLY A 62 12.43 -3.65 14.37
CA GLY A 62 13.07 -4.91 14.04
C GLY A 62 12.75 -5.42 12.62
N CYS A 63 12.20 -4.60 11.76
CA CYS A 63 11.89 -4.95 10.38
C CYS A 63 13.14 -4.92 9.50
N GLU A 64 13.38 -6.00 8.75
CA GLU A 64 14.40 -6.04 7.70
C GLU A 64 13.89 -5.29 6.45
N ILE A 65 14.73 -4.41 5.90
CA ILE A 65 14.36 -3.61 4.73
C ILE A 65 15.19 -4.06 3.52
N LEU A 66 14.49 -4.51 2.47
CA LEU A 66 15.07 -4.75 1.15
C LEU A 66 14.81 -3.53 0.29
N PHE A 67 15.88 -2.89 -0.20
CA PHE A 67 15.75 -1.74 -1.08
C PHE A 67 15.83 -2.12 -2.57
N LEU A 68 14.86 -1.63 -3.35
CA LEU A 68 14.94 -1.68 -4.81
C LEU A 68 16.05 -0.75 -5.32
N PRO A 69 16.86 -1.21 -6.27
CA PRO A 69 17.88 -0.38 -6.89
C PRO A 69 17.27 0.70 -7.81
N GLU A 70 18.09 1.65 -8.20
CA GLU A 70 17.80 2.57 -9.29
C GLU A 70 17.55 1.79 -10.59
N SER A 71 16.64 2.31 -11.42
CA SER A 71 16.32 1.70 -12.74
C SER A 71 15.79 2.76 -13.68
N ASP A 72 16.40 2.86 -14.86
CA ASP A 72 15.97 3.74 -15.94
C ASP A 72 14.59 3.33 -16.52
N ALA A 73 14.14 2.12 -16.24
CA ALA A 73 12.85 1.61 -16.71
C ALA A 73 11.66 2.08 -15.86
N THR A 74 11.91 2.68 -14.67
CA THR A 74 10.85 3.10 -13.74
C THR A 74 10.82 4.61 -13.60
N THR A 75 9.67 5.12 -13.16
CA THR A 75 9.43 6.56 -12.96
C THR A 75 9.49 6.93 -11.47
N LEU A 76 9.21 8.22 -11.14
CA LEU A 76 9.10 8.70 -9.74
C LEU A 76 8.10 7.87 -8.94
N ASP A 77 7.01 7.41 -9.57
CA ASP A 77 5.97 6.60 -8.93
C ASP A 77 6.50 5.29 -8.32
N SER A 78 7.66 4.81 -8.79
CA SER A 78 8.25 3.57 -8.28
C SER A 78 8.66 3.63 -6.80
N ILE A 79 8.62 4.80 -6.16
CA ILE A 79 8.74 4.95 -4.71
C ILE A 79 7.58 4.24 -3.98
N TYR A 80 6.41 4.11 -4.62
CA TYR A 80 5.21 3.46 -4.08
C TYR A 80 5.24 1.96 -4.41
N THR A 81 6.02 1.22 -3.66
CA THR A 81 6.33 -0.19 -3.95
C THR A 81 5.16 -1.15 -3.74
N ARG A 82 4.07 -0.70 -3.08
CA ARG A 82 2.91 -1.54 -2.75
C ARG A 82 2.23 -2.15 -3.95
N ASP A 83 2.12 -1.39 -5.06
CA ASP A 83 1.16 -1.70 -6.11
C ASP A 83 1.65 -2.74 -7.11
N ALA A 84 2.96 -2.84 -7.31
CA ALA A 84 3.55 -3.64 -8.39
C ALA A 84 3.61 -5.14 -8.10
N THR A 85 3.44 -5.55 -6.85
CA THR A 85 3.37 -6.96 -6.42
C THR A 85 2.38 -7.14 -5.28
N VAL A 86 1.87 -8.37 -5.11
CA VAL A 86 1.03 -8.74 -3.98
C VAL A 86 1.55 -10.01 -3.31
N GLU A 87 1.48 -10.08 -1.99
CA GLU A 87 1.81 -11.28 -1.24
C GLU A 87 0.74 -12.35 -1.39
N SER A 88 1.17 -13.61 -1.47
CA SER A 88 0.28 -14.76 -1.55
C SER A 88 0.87 -15.99 -0.85
N PRO A 89 0.06 -17.02 -0.57
CA PRO A 89 0.56 -18.30 -0.05
C PRO A 89 1.55 -19.01 -0.98
N LEU A 90 1.67 -18.56 -2.22
CA LEU A 90 2.55 -19.14 -3.24
C LEU A 90 3.84 -18.33 -3.44
N GLY A 91 3.99 -17.22 -2.76
CA GLY A 91 5.03 -16.21 -3.00
C GLY A 91 4.43 -14.91 -3.54
N MET A 92 5.28 -14.03 -4.06
CA MET A 92 4.82 -12.77 -4.61
C MET A 92 4.17 -12.98 -5.98
N ILE A 93 2.97 -12.45 -6.17
CA ILE A 93 2.29 -12.38 -7.47
C ILE A 93 2.62 -11.02 -8.09
N LEU A 94 3.07 -11.02 -9.34
CA LEU A 94 3.34 -9.79 -10.07
C LEU A 94 2.02 -9.17 -10.51
N ALA A 95 1.89 -7.88 -10.30
CA ALA A 95 0.74 -7.09 -10.72
C ALA A 95 0.76 -6.83 -12.24
N SER A 96 -0.38 -6.35 -12.75
CA SER A 96 -0.52 -5.77 -14.09
C SER A 96 -1.06 -4.36 -13.92
N MET A 97 -0.18 -3.37 -13.97
CA MET A 97 -0.49 -2.01 -13.54
C MET A 97 -1.59 -1.35 -14.39
N GLY A 98 -2.61 -0.81 -13.74
CA GLY A 98 -3.65 0.00 -14.39
C GLY A 98 -3.12 1.37 -14.83
N LYS A 99 -2.18 1.96 -14.09
CA LYS A 99 -1.48 3.18 -14.48
C LYS A 99 -0.34 2.84 -15.46
N ARG A 100 -0.52 3.18 -16.74
CA ARG A 100 0.38 2.80 -17.84
C ARG A 100 1.85 3.19 -17.60
N SER A 101 2.11 4.36 -17.00
CA SER A 101 3.46 4.84 -16.70
C SER A 101 4.20 3.98 -15.66
N ARG A 102 3.49 3.10 -14.96
CA ARG A 102 4.01 2.18 -13.94
C ARG A 102 4.17 0.74 -14.42
N GLY A 103 3.87 0.47 -15.70
CA GLY A 103 3.84 -0.88 -16.28
C GLY A 103 5.14 -1.68 -16.17
N SER A 104 6.28 -1.03 -16.02
CA SER A 104 7.60 -1.67 -15.85
C SER A 104 7.95 -2.03 -14.40
N GLU A 105 7.20 -1.52 -13.41
CA GLU A 105 7.52 -1.72 -12.00
C GLU A 105 7.42 -3.19 -11.54
N PRO A 106 6.42 -3.99 -11.99
CA PRO A 106 6.35 -5.41 -11.61
C PRO A 106 7.59 -6.20 -12.02
N ASP A 107 8.11 -5.96 -13.22
CA ASP A 107 9.34 -6.61 -13.70
C ASP A 107 10.57 -6.17 -12.90
N ALA A 108 10.68 -4.87 -12.61
CA ALA A 108 11.77 -4.33 -11.79
C ALA A 108 11.76 -4.94 -10.37
N GLN A 109 10.59 -5.03 -9.74
CA GLN A 109 10.45 -5.70 -8.44
C GLN A 109 10.75 -7.19 -8.52
N SER A 110 10.26 -7.88 -9.57
CA SER A 110 10.52 -9.31 -9.78
C SER A 110 12.00 -9.64 -9.85
N GLN A 111 12.78 -8.83 -10.55
CA GLN A 111 14.24 -9.02 -10.68
C GLN A 111 14.91 -8.97 -9.29
N GLU A 112 14.59 -7.96 -8.49
CA GLU A 112 15.18 -7.80 -7.15
C GLU A 112 14.71 -8.89 -6.18
N LEU A 113 13.41 -9.22 -6.19
CA LEU A 113 12.84 -10.28 -5.37
C LEU A 113 13.52 -11.63 -5.66
N ARG A 114 13.67 -11.99 -6.93
CA ARG A 114 14.37 -13.22 -7.34
C ARG A 114 15.84 -13.22 -6.92
N ARG A 115 16.54 -12.09 -7.10
CA ARG A 115 17.94 -11.93 -6.69
C ARG A 115 18.12 -12.13 -5.18
N SER A 116 17.14 -11.69 -4.40
CA SER A 116 17.11 -11.81 -2.94
C SER A 116 16.46 -13.11 -2.44
N GLY A 117 16.16 -14.06 -3.34
CA GLY A 117 15.66 -15.39 -2.98
C GLY A 117 14.16 -15.47 -2.69
N TRP A 118 13.40 -14.42 -2.98
CA TRP A 118 11.95 -14.42 -2.77
C TRP A 118 11.23 -15.16 -3.89
N PRO A 119 10.30 -16.08 -3.57
CA PRO A 119 9.56 -16.83 -4.58
C PRO A 119 8.55 -15.92 -5.31
N ILE A 120 8.43 -16.12 -6.62
CA ILE A 120 7.37 -15.55 -7.44
C ILE A 120 6.31 -16.63 -7.67
N GLY A 121 5.12 -16.42 -7.11
CA GLY A 121 4.00 -17.35 -7.13
C GLY A 121 3.15 -17.28 -8.41
N GLY A 122 3.31 -16.22 -9.21
CA GLY A 122 2.56 -16.02 -10.44
C GLY A 122 2.58 -14.59 -10.93
N ALA A 123 1.78 -14.31 -11.95
CA ALA A 123 1.61 -12.96 -12.48
C ALA A 123 0.18 -12.79 -13.03
N VAL A 124 -0.40 -11.62 -12.83
CA VAL A 124 -1.55 -11.12 -13.60
C VAL A 124 -1.01 -10.50 -14.88
N ALA A 125 -1.66 -10.74 -16.00
CA ALA A 125 -1.21 -10.27 -17.31
C ALA A 125 -2.34 -9.58 -18.07
N LEU A 126 -1.99 -8.74 -19.03
CA LEU A 126 -2.96 -8.13 -19.94
C LEU A 126 -3.85 -9.20 -20.62
N PRO A 127 -5.15 -8.91 -20.84
CA PRO A 127 -5.77 -7.59 -20.68
C PRO A 127 -6.20 -7.23 -19.25
N GLY A 128 -6.04 -8.12 -18.26
CA GLY A 128 -6.42 -7.84 -16.87
C GLY A 128 -5.45 -6.87 -16.19
N HIS A 129 -5.99 -6.03 -15.30
CA HIS A 129 -5.23 -5.11 -14.45
C HIS A 129 -5.45 -5.44 -12.97
N LEU A 130 -4.38 -5.38 -12.19
CA LEU A 130 -4.37 -5.54 -10.75
C LEU A 130 -3.28 -4.67 -10.15
N GLU A 131 -3.59 -3.88 -9.12
CA GLU A 131 -2.62 -3.14 -8.32
C GLU A 131 -2.71 -3.55 -6.84
N GLY A 132 -1.56 -3.67 -6.17
CA GLY A 132 -1.50 -4.19 -4.80
C GLY A 132 -2.14 -3.31 -3.74
N GLY A 133 -2.41 -2.03 -4.03
CA GLY A 133 -3.19 -1.13 -3.17
C GLY A 133 -4.68 -1.50 -3.08
N ASP A 134 -5.17 -2.31 -4.02
CA ASP A 134 -6.53 -2.84 -4.02
C ASP A 134 -6.68 -4.18 -3.29
N LEU A 135 -5.58 -4.79 -2.85
CA LEU A 135 -5.62 -6.09 -2.21
C LEU A 135 -5.38 -5.97 -0.71
N MET A 136 -6.27 -6.57 0.08
CA MET A 136 -6.21 -6.56 1.53
C MET A 136 -6.57 -7.94 2.11
N TRP A 137 -5.67 -8.53 2.89
CA TRP A 137 -5.91 -9.77 3.61
C TRP A 137 -6.70 -9.48 4.89
N LEU A 138 -7.90 -10.07 4.99
CA LEU A 138 -8.74 -10.01 6.21
C LEU A 138 -8.32 -11.09 7.23
N ASP A 139 -7.87 -12.21 6.73
CA ASP A 139 -7.27 -13.33 7.46
C ASP A 139 -6.45 -14.20 6.47
N GLU A 140 -5.84 -15.29 6.95
CA GLU A 140 -4.98 -16.17 6.15
C GLU A 140 -5.69 -16.82 4.94
N LYS A 141 -7.02 -16.83 4.91
CA LYS A 141 -7.85 -17.51 3.92
C LYS A 141 -8.84 -16.62 3.20
N THR A 142 -8.95 -15.36 3.63
CA THR A 142 -9.89 -14.40 3.07
C THR A 142 -9.17 -13.16 2.59
N VAL A 143 -9.34 -12.83 1.32
CA VAL A 143 -8.80 -11.64 0.69
C VAL A 143 -9.91 -10.74 0.15
N ALA A 144 -9.86 -9.45 0.43
CA ALA A 144 -10.69 -8.43 -0.21
C ALA A 144 -9.92 -7.78 -1.36
N VAL A 145 -10.59 -7.53 -2.47
CA VAL A 145 -10.01 -6.91 -3.66
C VAL A 145 -10.90 -5.78 -4.16
N GLY A 146 -10.37 -4.57 -4.22
CA GLY A 146 -11.03 -3.41 -4.80
C GLY A 146 -11.23 -3.58 -6.30
N LEU A 147 -12.45 -3.31 -6.78
CA LEU A 147 -12.79 -3.23 -8.20
C LEU A 147 -12.96 -1.75 -8.56
N GLY A 148 -12.09 -1.22 -9.39
CA GLY A 148 -12.07 0.19 -9.75
C GLY A 148 -11.24 0.50 -10.99
N ALA A 149 -10.76 1.72 -11.10
CA ALA A 149 -9.99 2.17 -12.27
C ALA A 149 -8.61 1.51 -12.41
N ARG A 150 -8.06 0.97 -11.31
CA ARG A 150 -6.71 0.38 -11.26
C ARG A 150 -6.72 -1.14 -11.30
N THR A 151 -7.81 -1.75 -10.85
CA THR A 151 -8.01 -3.19 -10.80
C THR A 151 -9.35 -3.53 -11.42
N ASP A 152 -9.36 -4.35 -12.46
CA ASP A 152 -10.55 -4.72 -13.22
C ASP A 152 -11.00 -6.17 -12.95
N LEU A 153 -12.17 -6.53 -13.47
CA LEU A 153 -12.74 -7.89 -13.30
C LEU A 153 -11.85 -8.98 -13.89
N GLU A 154 -11.14 -8.70 -14.99
CA GLU A 154 -10.25 -9.66 -15.62
C GLU A 154 -9.02 -9.92 -14.74
N GLY A 155 -8.41 -8.89 -14.17
CA GLY A 155 -7.32 -9.02 -13.21
C GLY A 155 -7.74 -9.78 -11.94
N ILE A 156 -8.94 -9.48 -11.42
CA ILE A 156 -9.51 -10.21 -10.27
C ILE A 156 -9.73 -11.69 -10.59
N GLN A 157 -10.22 -12.00 -11.79
CA GLN A 157 -10.44 -13.40 -12.20
C GLN A 157 -9.13 -14.17 -12.34
N GLN A 158 -8.08 -13.53 -12.87
CA GLN A 158 -6.76 -14.13 -12.95
C GLN A 158 -6.17 -14.35 -11.54
N LEU A 159 -6.28 -13.36 -10.63
CA LEU A 159 -5.88 -13.50 -9.24
C LEU A 159 -6.62 -14.67 -8.56
N LYS A 160 -7.94 -14.76 -8.73
CA LYS A 160 -8.75 -15.87 -8.18
C LYS A 160 -8.28 -17.23 -8.69
N THR A 161 -7.88 -17.30 -9.95
CA THR A 161 -7.34 -18.52 -10.57
C THR A 161 -5.98 -18.89 -9.95
N LEU A 162 -5.09 -17.91 -9.77
CA LEU A 162 -3.78 -18.10 -9.14
C LEU A 162 -3.92 -18.56 -7.68
N LEU A 163 -4.88 -18.02 -6.94
CA LEU A 163 -5.10 -18.34 -5.52
C LEU A 163 -5.99 -19.59 -5.29
N ASN A 164 -6.47 -20.23 -6.36
CA ASN A 164 -7.36 -21.38 -6.25
C ASN A 164 -6.78 -22.51 -5.39
N GLY A 165 -7.54 -22.98 -4.41
CA GLY A 165 -7.12 -24.01 -3.46
C GLY A 165 -6.22 -23.50 -2.33
N THR A 166 -5.85 -22.22 -2.32
CA THR A 166 -5.05 -21.61 -1.24
C THR A 166 -5.86 -20.69 -0.33
N ILE A 167 -6.97 -20.16 -0.82
CA ILE A 167 -7.91 -19.30 -0.09
C ILE A 167 -9.31 -19.94 -0.04
N ASP A 168 -10.09 -19.52 0.95
CA ASP A 168 -11.49 -19.92 1.10
C ASP A 168 -12.45 -18.90 0.48
N GLU A 169 -12.09 -17.60 0.55
CA GLU A 169 -12.94 -16.51 0.08
C GLU A 169 -12.14 -15.38 -0.59
N LEU A 170 -12.67 -14.87 -1.71
CA LEU A 170 -12.25 -13.62 -2.34
C LEU A 170 -13.46 -12.69 -2.42
N ILE A 171 -13.40 -11.58 -1.70
CA ILE A 171 -14.44 -10.56 -1.63
C ILE A 171 -14.11 -9.44 -2.61
N VAL A 172 -14.99 -9.24 -3.61
CA VAL A 172 -14.86 -8.10 -4.53
C VAL A 172 -15.54 -6.89 -3.92
N VAL A 173 -14.80 -5.79 -3.77
CA VAL A 173 -15.28 -4.53 -3.21
C VAL A 173 -15.38 -3.49 -4.33
N PRO A 174 -16.60 -3.16 -4.83
CA PRO A 174 -16.76 -2.11 -5.84
C PRO A 174 -16.35 -0.76 -5.25
N LEU A 175 -15.30 -0.16 -5.80
CA LEU A 175 -14.86 1.16 -5.36
C LEU A 175 -15.71 2.25 -6.02
N PRO A 176 -15.90 3.41 -5.37
CA PRO A 176 -16.61 4.52 -5.97
C PRO A 176 -15.86 5.04 -7.20
N ASP A 177 -16.63 5.54 -8.18
CA ASP A 177 -16.09 6.21 -9.37
C ASP A 177 -15.71 7.68 -9.01
N ASP A 178 -14.78 7.79 -8.07
CA ASP A 178 -14.25 9.05 -7.56
C ASP A 178 -12.71 8.89 -7.48
N PRO A 179 -11.93 9.69 -8.22
CA PRO A 179 -10.48 9.58 -8.20
C PRO A 179 -9.86 9.93 -6.85
N GLY A 180 -10.64 10.48 -5.91
CA GLY A 180 -10.13 10.96 -4.63
C GLY A 180 -9.27 12.24 -4.77
N PRO A 181 -8.78 12.78 -3.65
CA PRO A 181 -8.07 14.06 -3.64
C PRO A 181 -6.68 14.01 -4.31
N HIS A 182 -6.16 12.82 -4.58
CA HIS A 182 -4.82 12.60 -5.12
C HIS A 182 -4.82 11.87 -6.47
N ASP A 183 -5.98 11.79 -7.14
CA ASP A 183 -6.16 11.03 -8.41
C ASP A 183 -5.77 9.55 -8.27
N VAL A 184 -5.89 9.00 -7.07
CA VAL A 184 -5.63 7.59 -6.73
C VAL A 184 -6.73 7.07 -5.82
N MET A 185 -7.49 6.09 -6.32
CA MET A 185 -8.48 5.37 -5.52
C MET A 185 -8.11 3.88 -5.53
N HIS A 186 -7.65 3.40 -4.39
CA HIS A 186 -7.47 1.99 -4.08
C HIS A 186 -8.32 1.59 -2.88
N LEU A 187 -8.54 0.32 -2.66
CA LEU A 187 -9.20 -0.15 -1.43
C LEU A 187 -8.48 0.38 -0.19
N MET A 188 -7.15 0.40 -0.20
CA MET A 188 -6.33 0.94 0.90
C MET A 188 -6.34 2.47 1.02
N SER A 189 -6.99 3.19 0.11
CA SER A 189 -7.33 4.60 0.30
C SER A 189 -8.53 4.79 1.24
N LEU A 190 -9.33 3.74 1.43
CA LEU A 190 -10.58 3.77 2.18
C LEU A 190 -10.54 2.96 3.48
N VAL A 191 -9.58 2.02 3.61
CA VAL A 191 -9.47 1.16 4.80
C VAL A 191 -8.02 0.72 5.01
N SER A 192 -7.57 0.79 6.28
CA SER A 192 -6.28 0.26 6.72
C SER A 192 -6.46 -0.54 8.02
N PRO A 193 -6.27 -1.86 8.00
CA PRO A 193 -6.24 -2.67 9.21
C PRO A 193 -5.04 -2.34 10.09
N VAL A 194 -5.27 -2.19 11.39
CA VAL A 194 -4.25 -1.90 12.42
C VAL A 194 -4.08 -3.05 13.40
N ASP A 195 -5.13 -3.88 13.52
CA ASP A 195 -5.15 -5.12 14.30
C ASP A 195 -6.19 -6.05 13.69
N ARG A 196 -6.25 -7.30 14.14
CA ARG A 196 -7.26 -8.29 13.72
C ARG A 196 -8.71 -7.82 13.88
N ASN A 197 -8.92 -6.82 14.75
CA ASN A 197 -10.24 -6.27 15.08
C ASN A 197 -10.24 -4.73 15.18
N LEU A 198 -9.27 -4.06 14.56
CA LEU A 198 -9.19 -2.60 14.53
C LEU A 198 -8.77 -2.15 13.13
N ALA A 199 -9.54 -1.25 12.53
CA ALA A 199 -9.21 -0.66 11.24
C ALA A 199 -9.56 0.83 11.22
N VAL A 200 -8.76 1.61 10.49
CA VAL A 200 -9.08 2.98 10.12
C VAL A 200 -9.87 2.93 8.82
N VAL A 201 -10.97 3.67 8.74
CA VAL A 201 -11.84 3.69 7.55
C VAL A 201 -12.25 5.11 7.21
N TYR A 202 -12.55 5.34 5.93
CA TYR A 202 -13.29 6.52 5.51
C TYR A 202 -14.69 6.09 5.07
N SER A 203 -15.62 6.06 6.03
CA SER A 203 -16.96 5.47 5.88
C SER A 203 -17.81 6.15 4.80
N ARG A 204 -17.50 7.39 4.45
CA ARG A 204 -18.25 8.14 3.43
C ARG A 204 -18.11 7.56 2.02
N LEU A 205 -16.96 6.98 1.70
CA LEU A 205 -16.66 6.38 0.40
C LEU A 205 -16.54 4.87 0.45
N LEU A 206 -16.39 4.27 1.63
CA LEU A 206 -16.32 2.82 1.77
C LEU A 206 -17.71 2.21 1.52
N PRO A 207 -17.85 1.24 0.58
CA PRO A 207 -19.13 0.59 0.33
C PRO A 207 -19.77 -0.01 1.59
N ASP A 208 -21.08 0.21 1.76
CA ASP A 208 -21.80 -0.24 2.96
C ASP A 208 -21.71 -1.76 3.17
N ASP A 209 -21.85 -2.56 2.11
CA ASP A 209 -21.73 -4.02 2.17
C ASP A 209 -20.37 -4.48 2.69
N PHE A 210 -19.31 -3.73 2.35
CA PHE A 210 -17.96 -4.06 2.82
C PHE A 210 -17.76 -3.59 4.28
N LYS A 211 -18.32 -2.45 4.64
CA LYS A 211 -18.35 -1.97 6.03
C LYS A 211 -19.09 -2.96 6.95
N ASP A 212 -20.24 -3.47 6.49
CA ASP A 212 -20.99 -4.52 7.20
C ASP A 212 -20.18 -5.83 7.30
N THR A 213 -19.39 -6.14 6.28
CA THR A 213 -18.50 -7.30 6.31
C THR A 213 -17.41 -7.15 7.36
N LEU A 214 -16.78 -5.98 7.47
CA LEU A 214 -15.81 -5.69 8.52
C LEU A 214 -16.45 -5.76 9.92
N GLN A 215 -17.65 -5.20 10.09
CA GLN A 215 -18.37 -5.24 11.37
C GLN A 215 -18.76 -6.67 11.77
N ARG A 216 -19.23 -7.51 10.84
CA ARG A 216 -19.50 -8.95 11.10
C ARG A 216 -18.25 -9.72 11.50
N ARG A 217 -17.08 -9.28 11.06
CA ARG A 217 -15.76 -9.80 11.46
C ARG A 217 -15.22 -9.14 12.74
N GLU A 218 -16.09 -8.43 13.48
CA GLU A 218 -15.79 -7.80 14.77
C GLU A 218 -14.74 -6.68 14.73
N TYR A 219 -14.54 -6.05 13.55
CA TYR A 219 -13.68 -4.86 13.47
C TYR A 219 -14.31 -3.68 14.18
N GLN A 220 -13.57 -3.08 15.09
CA GLN A 220 -13.78 -1.71 15.54
C GLN A 220 -13.30 -0.76 14.45
N LEU A 221 -14.19 0.07 13.92
CA LEU A 221 -13.86 1.00 12.85
C LEU A 221 -13.58 2.39 13.42
N ILE A 222 -12.40 2.93 13.13
CA ILE A 222 -12.03 4.31 13.41
C ILE A 222 -12.32 5.13 12.14
N ASP A 223 -13.37 5.95 12.21
CA ASP A 223 -13.79 6.76 11.07
C ASP A 223 -12.96 8.02 10.93
N VAL A 224 -12.40 8.24 9.75
CA VAL A 224 -11.59 9.42 9.42
C VAL A 224 -12.51 10.62 9.18
N PRO A 225 -12.26 11.76 9.83
CA PRO A 225 -12.99 12.99 9.56
C PRO A 225 -12.74 13.52 8.14
N ASP A 226 -13.76 14.14 7.52
CA ASP A 226 -13.70 14.65 6.15
C ASP A 226 -12.50 15.58 5.87
N ASP A 227 -12.12 16.41 6.85
CA ASP A 227 -11.00 17.35 6.74
C ASP A 227 -9.61 16.69 6.91
N GLU A 228 -9.56 15.44 7.38
CA GLU A 228 -8.31 14.64 7.44
C GLU A 228 -8.21 13.61 6.30
N TYR A 229 -9.26 13.38 5.51
CA TYR A 229 -9.20 12.45 4.38
C TYR A 229 -8.21 12.91 3.31
N GLY A 230 -8.22 14.21 2.96
CA GLY A 230 -7.30 14.79 1.98
C GLY A 230 -5.82 14.80 2.42
N THR A 231 -5.54 14.59 3.70
CA THR A 231 -4.19 14.44 4.25
C THR A 231 -3.81 12.98 4.51
N MET A 232 -4.50 12.04 3.87
CA MET A 232 -4.23 10.60 3.91
C MET A 232 -4.34 9.96 5.29
N ALA A 233 -5.24 10.46 6.16
CA ALA A 233 -5.45 9.89 7.48
C ALA A 233 -5.89 8.42 7.46
N THR A 234 -6.51 7.96 6.36
CA THR A 234 -6.90 6.55 6.18
C THR A 234 -5.71 5.65 5.90
N ASN A 235 -4.61 6.20 5.34
CA ASN A 235 -3.45 5.42 4.95
C ASN A 235 -2.53 5.20 6.16
N VAL A 236 -2.74 4.08 6.86
CA VAL A 236 -2.04 3.71 8.10
C VAL A 236 -1.38 2.34 7.90
N LEU A 237 -0.07 2.27 8.11
CA LEU A 237 0.68 1.02 8.04
C LEU A 237 0.81 0.41 9.44
N ALA A 238 0.29 -0.79 9.65
CA ALA A 238 0.57 -1.54 10.86
C ALA A 238 2.01 -2.05 10.85
N LEU A 239 2.75 -1.79 11.91
CA LEU A 239 4.10 -2.32 12.17
C LEU A 239 4.03 -3.61 13.00
N ALA A 240 3.05 -3.67 13.91
CA ALA A 240 2.66 -4.83 14.70
C ALA A 240 1.19 -4.65 15.10
N PRO A 241 0.53 -5.67 15.70
CA PRO A 241 -0.83 -5.50 16.21
C PRO A 241 -0.92 -4.30 17.17
N ARG A 242 -1.76 -3.31 16.83
CA ARG A 242 -1.93 -2.05 17.56
C ARG A 242 -0.68 -1.16 17.64
N GLU A 243 0.27 -1.36 16.76
CA GLU A 243 1.40 -0.45 16.56
C GLU A 243 1.46 -0.05 15.09
N CYS A 244 1.39 1.24 14.80
CA CYS A 244 1.25 1.71 13.43
C CYS A 244 1.96 3.03 13.16
N VAL A 245 2.17 3.31 11.88
CA VAL A 245 2.71 4.59 11.41
C VAL A 245 1.74 5.25 10.44
N MET A 246 1.58 6.56 10.56
CA MET A 246 0.75 7.40 9.70
C MET A 246 1.42 8.75 9.42
N LEU A 247 0.89 9.47 8.44
CA LEU A 247 1.33 10.84 8.18
C LEU A 247 0.99 11.77 9.36
N ASP A 248 1.91 12.65 9.69
CA ASP A 248 1.61 13.79 10.57
C ASP A 248 0.55 14.71 9.96
N GLY A 249 -0.08 15.55 10.78
CA GLY A 249 -1.14 16.46 10.34
C GLY A 249 -2.56 15.89 10.45
N ASN A 250 -2.74 14.70 11.03
CA ASN A 250 -4.02 14.02 11.20
C ASN A 250 -4.35 13.80 12.71
N PRO A 251 -4.48 14.87 13.53
CA PRO A 251 -4.51 14.74 14.99
C PRO A 251 -5.75 14.03 15.54
N ARG A 252 -6.91 14.12 14.87
CA ARG A 252 -8.14 13.48 15.35
C ARG A 252 -8.13 11.98 15.09
N THR A 253 -7.70 11.55 13.91
CA THR A 253 -7.53 10.13 13.59
C THR A 253 -6.48 9.50 14.49
N ARG A 254 -5.34 10.18 14.70
CA ARG A 254 -4.31 9.75 15.63
C ARG A 254 -4.86 9.58 17.05
N ALA A 255 -5.54 10.59 17.59
CA ALA A 255 -6.12 10.51 18.94
C ALA A 255 -7.17 9.38 19.07
N ALA A 256 -7.95 9.11 18.03
CA ALA A 256 -8.91 8.01 18.00
C ALA A 256 -8.23 6.64 18.04
N LEU A 257 -7.13 6.46 17.28
CA LEU A 257 -6.30 5.25 17.32
C LEU A 257 -5.66 5.05 18.70
N GLU A 258 -5.04 6.08 19.27
CA GLU A 258 -4.44 6.05 20.61
C GLU A 258 -5.49 5.71 21.69
N LYS A 259 -6.69 6.28 21.59
CA LYS A 259 -7.83 5.96 22.49
C LYS A 259 -8.30 4.51 22.33
N ALA A 260 -8.20 3.94 21.12
CA ALA A 260 -8.49 2.53 20.86
C ALA A 260 -7.36 1.59 21.32
N GLY A 261 -6.28 2.12 21.91
CA GLY A 261 -5.16 1.36 22.46
C GLY A 261 -4.05 1.06 21.43
N ALA A 262 -3.96 1.82 20.35
CA ALA A 262 -2.85 1.70 19.40
C ALA A 262 -1.69 2.65 19.78
N ALA A 263 -0.46 2.20 19.61
CA ALA A 263 0.74 3.04 19.57
C ALA A 263 0.88 3.63 18.17
N VAL A 264 0.93 4.95 18.06
CA VAL A 264 0.93 5.64 16.77
C VAL A 264 2.23 6.43 16.57
N HIS A 265 3.04 5.99 15.62
CA HIS A 265 4.19 6.75 15.13
C HIS A 265 3.74 7.69 14.01
N VAL A 266 4.38 8.84 13.89
CA VAL A 266 4.10 9.80 12.82
C VAL A 266 5.39 10.18 12.09
N TYR A 267 5.29 10.45 10.80
CA TYR A 267 6.38 10.98 9.99
C TYR A 267 5.89 12.15 9.13
N GLU A 268 6.80 13.05 8.84
CA GLU A 268 6.57 14.07 7.81
C GLU A 268 6.63 13.40 6.44
N GLY A 269 5.63 13.62 5.61
CA GLY A 269 5.55 12.99 4.29
C GLY A 269 5.12 13.98 3.21
N ARG A 270 5.57 15.23 3.32
CA ARG A 270 5.20 16.26 2.35
C ARG A 270 5.72 15.94 0.96
N GLU A 271 7.01 15.56 0.88
CA GLU A 271 7.68 15.33 -0.38
C GLU A 271 7.46 13.91 -0.92
N ILE A 272 7.44 12.91 -0.04
CA ILE A 272 7.37 11.49 -0.41
C ILE A 272 5.95 10.92 -0.45
N SER A 273 4.99 11.60 0.18
CA SER A 273 3.60 11.12 0.29
C SER A 273 2.60 12.11 -0.29
N LEU A 274 2.43 13.31 0.30
CA LEU A 274 1.37 14.23 -0.09
C LEU A 274 1.49 14.73 -1.53
N LYS A 275 2.70 14.94 -2.04
CA LYS A 275 2.89 15.42 -3.42
C LYS A 275 2.55 14.37 -4.46
N GLY A 276 2.85 13.10 -4.22
CA GLY A 276 2.62 12.02 -5.18
C GLY A 276 1.39 11.15 -4.88
N GLY A 277 0.69 11.40 -3.76
CA GLY A 277 -0.57 10.74 -3.45
C GLY A 277 -0.43 9.34 -2.83
N GLY A 278 0.71 8.99 -2.19
CA GLY A 278 0.91 7.68 -1.57
C GLY A 278 1.42 7.77 -0.13
N GLY A 279 0.68 7.20 0.81
CA GLY A 279 1.02 7.16 2.24
C GLY A 279 1.95 5.99 2.63
N PRO A 280 2.09 5.70 3.93
CA PRO A 280 3.04 4.70 4.43
C PRO A 280 2.79 3.29 3.90
N THR A 281 1.53 2.89 3.64
CA THR A 281 1.24 1.60 3.00
C THR A 281 1.74 1.57 1.56
N CYS A 282 1.58 2.67 0.82
CA CYS A 282 2.03 2.76 -0.57
C CYS A 282 3.56 2.72 -0.69
N LEU A 283 4.28 3.34 0.25
CA LEU A 283 5.75 3.36 0.30
C LEU A 283 6.36 2.00 0.65
N THR A 284 5.55 1.00 1.00
CA THR A 284 6.01 -0.28 1.51
C THR A 284 5.31 -1.46 0.86
N ARG A 285 6.05 -2.51 0.49
CA ARG A 285 5.49 -3.82 0.17
C ARG A 285 5.94 -4.81 1.24
N PRO A 286 5.07 -5.20 2.18
CA PRO A 286 5.37 -6.26 3.13
C PRO A 286 5.83 -7.54 2.41
N LEU A 287 6.89 -8.16 2.91
CA LEU A 287 7.39 -9.44 2.45
C LEU A 287 7.14 -10.54 3.48
N VAL A 288 7.25 -10.17 4.77
CA VAL A 288 6.99 -11.08 5.90
C VAL A 288 6.25 -10.32 6.99
N ARG A 289 5.16 -10.90 7.46
CA ARG A 289 4.50 -10.58 8.72
C ARG A 289 4.47 -11.82 9.62
N LEU A 290 4.67 -11.65 10.93
CA LEU A 290 4.70 -12.72 11.94
C LEU A 290 3.44 -12.67 12.82
#